data_9254f57536a986f6a2d5fd0ec0e315d6
#
_entry.id   9254f57536a986f6a2d5fd0ec0e315d6
#
_cell.length_a   1.000
_cell.length_b   1.000
_cell.length_c   1.000
_cell.angle_alpha   90.00
_cell.angle_beta   90.00
_cell.angle_gamma   90.00
#
_symmetry.space_group_name_H-M   'P 1'
#
loop_
_entity.id
_entity.type
_entity.pdbx_description
1 polymer ?
#
loop_
_entity_poly.entity_id
_entity_poly.type
_entity_poly.pdbx_seq_one_letter_code
_entity_poly.pdbx_strand_id
1 'polypeptide(L)'
;MNQEIADAIINWDDHDEVDHFKEVTTKRIVDQSRWSTYYTQVYRDERDGSFWELRWGQGSTEMQYDGPENITFTRVMPVEKVVVDYVPYKEGEDASDA
;
A
#
# COMPACT_ATOMS: atom_id res chain seq x y z
N MET A 1 -2.60 -13.60 -8.93
CA MET A 1 -2.84 -12.17 -9.30
C MET A 1 -2.55 -11.99 -10.77
N ASN A 2 -3.37 -11.25 -11.46
CA ASN A 2 -3.11 -10.87 -12.84
C ASN A 2 -3.62 -9.45 -13.04
N GLN A 3 -3.43 -8.89 -14.22
CA GLN A 3 -3.79 -7.50 -14.47
C GLN A 3 -5.28 -7.26 -14.32
N GLU A 4 -6.10 -8.19 -14.72
CA GLU A 4 -7.54 -8.04 -14.63
C GLU A 4 -7.98 -7.94 -13.16
N ILE A 5 -7.40 -8.77 -12.30
CA ILE A 5 -7.73 -8.76 -10.87
C ILE A 5 -7.21 -7.48 -10.23
N ALA A 6 -5.99 -7.07 -10.56
CA ALA A 6 -5.42 -5.84 -10.01
C ALA A 6 -6.26 -4.64 -10.40
N ASP A 7 -6.68 -4.56 -11.66
CA ASP A 7 -7.51 -3.46 -12.12
C ASP A 7 -8.86 -3.47 -11.40
N ALA A 8 -9.44 -4.63 -11.19
CA ALA A 8 -10.74 -4.73 -10.52
C ALA A 8 -10.64 -4.30 -9.06
N ILE A 9 -9.55 -4.65 -8.38
CA ILE A 9 -9.36 -4.26 -7.00
C ILE A 9 -9.26 -2.74 -6.88
N ILE A 10 -8.45 -2.13 -7.72
CA ILE A 10 -8.20 -0.69 -7.61
C ILE A 10 -9.40 0.12 -8.10
N ASN A 11 -10.13 -0.37 -9.08
CA ASN A 11 -11.29 0.34 -9.61
C ASN A 11 -12.60 -0.02 -8.91
N TRP A 12 -12.53 -0.90 -7.92
CA TRP A 12 -13.71 -1.36 -7.16
C TRP A 12 -14.74 -2.01 -8.07
N ASP A 13 -14.25 -2.71 -9.10
CA ASP A 13 -15.13 -3.41 -10.00
C ASP A 13 -15.54 -4.76 -9.43
N ASP A 14 -16.68 -5.25 -9.86
CA ASP A 14 -17.11 -6.57 -9.47
C ASP A 14 -16.30 -7.60 -10.23
N HIS A 15 -15.65 -8.47 -9.52
CA HIS A 15 -14.90 -9.58 -10.12
C HIS A 15 -14.91 -10.73 -9.12
N ASP A 16 -15.10 -11.94 -9.62
CA ASP A 16 -15.21 -13.10 -8.74
C ASP A 16 -14.01 -13.31 -7.85
N GLU A 17 -12.83 -12.87 -8.29
CA GLU A 17 -11.62 -13.12 -7.56
C GLU A 17 -11.31 -12.03 -6.53
N VAL A 18 -11.94 -10.89 -6.60
CA VAL A 18 -11.60 -9.75 -5.73
C VAL A 18 -11.83 -10.06 -4.26
N ASP A 19 -12.88 -10.83 -3.97
CA ASP A 19 -13.20 -11.12 -2.58
C ASP A 19 -12.14 -11.95 -1.87
N HIS A 20 -11.26 -12.58 -2.59
CA HIS A 20 -10.19 -13.38 -2.00
C HIS A 20 -9.02 -12.51 -1.54
N PHE A 21 -9.02 -11.23 -1.90
CA PHE A 21 -7.91 -10.34 -1.56
C PHE A 21 -8.33 -9.39 -0.45
N LYS A 22 -7.53 -9.36 0.62
CA LYS A 22 -7.81 -8.51 1.78
C LYS A 22 -6.68 -7.50 1.95
N GLU A 23 -7.05 -6.29 2.36
CA GLU A 23 -6.06 -5.25 2.58
C GLU A 23 -5.18 -5.59 3.77
N VAL A 24 -3.90 -5.49 3.59
CA VAL A 24 -2.93 -5.73 4.66
C VAL A 24 -2.42 -4.40 5.19
N THR A 25 -2.21 -3.43 4.31
CA THR A 25 -1.74 -2.11 4.70
C THR A 25 -2.75 -1.08 4.25
N THR A 26 -2.67 0.10 4.82
CA THR A 26 -3.46 1.20 4.32
C THR A 26 -2.83 1.73 3.04
N LYS A 27 -3.61 2.44 2.25
CA LYS A 27 -3.13 3.07 1.04
C LYS A 27 -2.11 4.14 1.42
N ARG A 28 -0.96 4.13 0.76
CA ARG A 28 0.09 5.10 1.06
C ARG A 28 0.49 5.82 -0.21
N ILE A 29 0.87 7.10 -0.06
CA ILE A 29 1.40 7.87 -1.16
C ILE A 29 2.88 7.57 -1.25
N VAL A 30 3.35 7.12 -2.40
CA VAL A 30 4.76 6.80 -2.60
C VAL A 30 5.47 7.84 -3.45
N ASP A 31 4.72 8.61 -4.22
CA ASP A 31 5.29 9.68 -5.03
C ASP A 31 4.19 10.64 -5.40
N GLN A 32 4.55 11.86 -5.71
CA GLN A 32 3.60 12.88 -6.08
C GLN A 32 4.24 13.82 -7.07
N SER A 33 3.61 13.95 -8.21
CA SER A 33 4.07 14.90 -9.20
C SER A 33 3.04 16.02 -9.27
N ARG A 34 3.28 17.00 -10.14
CA ARG A 34 2.40 18.13 -10.30
C ARG A 34 0.99 17.72 -10.71
N TRP A 35 0.90 16.65 -11.48
CA TRP A 35 -0.37 16.25 -12.07
C TRP A 35 -0.92 14.92 -11.55
N SER A 36 -0.13 14.18 -10.83
CA SER A 36 -0.53 12.83 -10.41
C SER A 36 0.00 12.49 -9.04
N THR A 37 -0.75 11.70 -8.33
CA THR A 37 -0.31 11.13 -7.06
C THR A 37 -0.24 9.63 -7.25
N TYR A 38 0.84 9.03 -6.78
CA TYR A 38 1.05 7.60 -6.92
C TYR A 38 0.88 6.93 -5.56
N TYR A 39 0.14 5.84 -5.57
CA TYR A 39 -0.21 5.13 -4.35
C TYR A 39 0.28 3.70 -4.40
N THR A 40 0.44 3.11 -3.23
CA THR A 40 0.72 1.70 -3.10
C THR A 40 -0.09 1.12 -1.95
N GLN A 41 -0.44 -0.15 -2.05
CA GLN A 41 -1.16 -0.85 -1.00
C GLN A 41 -0.88 -2.33 -1.14
N VAL A 42 -0.77 -3.04 -0.03
CA VAL A 42 -0.50 -4.48 -0.04
C VAL A 42 -1.79 -5.23 0.27
N TYR A 43 -2.03 -6.27 -0.50
CA TYR A 43 -3.18 -7.16 -0.35
C TYR A 43 -2.70 -8.59 -0.14
N ARG A 44 -3.47 -9.35 0.58
CA ARG A 44 -3.18 -10.78 0.78
C ARG A 44 -4.24 -11.59 0.06
N ASP A 45 -3.79 -12.58 -0.72
CA ASP A 45 -4.69 -13.54 -1.33
C ASP A 45 -4.93 -14.62 -0.29
N GLU A 46 -6.14 -14.71 0.21
CA GLU A 46 -6.46 -15.63 1.27
C GLU A 46 -6.52 -17.08 0.84
N ARG A 47 -6.51 -17.35 -0.44
CA ARG A 47 -6.55 -18.72 -0.94
C ARG A 47 -5.21 -19.44 -0.74
N ASP A 48 -4.09 -18.70 -0.89
CA ASP A 48 -2.78 -19.31 -0.75
C ASP A 48 -1.86 -18.55 0.19
N GLY A 49 -2.32 -17.45 0.74
CA GLY A 49 -1.52 -16.67 1.68
C GLY A 49 -0.47 -15.78 1.03
N SER A 50 -0.50 -15.60 -0.28
CA SER A 50 0.48 -14.75 -0.94
C SER A 50 0.16 -13.29 -0.72
N PHE A 51 1.20 -12.45 -0.78
CA PHE A 51 1.05 -11.02 -0.61
C PHE A 51 1.40 -10.31 -1.90
N TRP A 52 0.65 -9.28 -2.24
CA TRP A 52 0.80 -8.56 -3.49
C TRP A 52 0.74 -7.06 -3.25
N GLU A 53 1.74 -6.34 -3.75
CA GLU A 53 1.75 -4.90 -3.67
C GLU A 53 1.20 -4.36 -4.97
N LEU A 54 0.16 -3.54 -4.89
CA LEU A 54 -0.42 -2.88 -6.04
C LEU A 54 0.00 -1.43 -6.01
N ARG A 55 0.35 -0.90 -7.18
CA ARG A 55 0.74 0.50 -7.35
C ARG A 55 -0.08 1.09 -8.47
N TRP A 56 -0.50 2.31 -8.31
CA TRP A 56 -1.27 2.99 -9.35
C TRP A 56 -1.09 4.50 -9.23
N GLY A 57 -1.37 5.22 -10.32
CA GLY A 57 -1.37 6.67 -10.34
C GLY A 57 -2.77 7.19 -10.46
N GLN A 58 -3.01 8.36 -9.93
CA GLN A 58 -4.31 8.98 -10.01
C GLN A 58 -4.12 10.47 -10.23
N GLY A 59 -4.90 11.06 -11.13
CA GLY A 59 -4.80 12.48 -11.38
C GLY A 59 -5.09 13.28 -10.15
N SER A 60 -4.30 14.33 -9.93
CA SER A 60 -4.43 15.12 -8.72
C SER A 60 -5.07 16.48 -8.98
N THR A 61 -5.57 16.76 -10.15
CA THR A 61 -6.23 18.02 -10.43
C THR A 61 -7.73 17.80 -10.58
N GLU A 62 -8.49 18.85 -10.24
CA GLU A 62 -9.93 18.74 -10.33
C GLU A 62 -10.43 18.56 -11.74
N MET A 63 -9.65 18.92 -12.72
CA MET A 63 -10.04 18.83 -14.10
C MET A 63 -9.75 17.47 -14.73
N GLN A 64 -9.07 16.61 -13.99
CA GLN A 64 -8.76 15.31 -14.53
C GLN A 64 -9.59 14.28 -13.84
N TYR A 65 -10.50 13.74 -14.60
CA TYR A 65 -11.32 12.66 -14.09
C TYR A 65 -10.78 11.36 -14.60
N ASP A 66 -9.47 11.26 -14.69
CA ASP A 66 -8.89 10.01 -15.10
C ASP A 66 -8.93 9.10 -13.89
N GLY A 67 -9.50 7.99 -14.03
CA GLY A 67 -9.48 6.98 -12.98
C GLY A 67 -8.07 6.51 -12.70
N PRO A 68 -7.90 5.52 -11.84
CA PRO A 68 -6.58 4.97 -11.57
C PRO A 68 -5.93 4.48 -12.85
N GLU A 69 -4.66 4.81 -13.02
CA GLU A 69 -3.93 4.43 -14.22
C GLU A 69 -2.62 3.80 -13.88
N ASN A 70 -2.01 3.12 -14.82
CA ASN A 70 -0.72 2.46 -14.65
C ASN A 70 -0.73 1.51 -13.46
N ILE A 71 -1.79 0.74 -13.33
CA ILE A 71 -1.92 -0.21 -12.24
C ILE A 71 -0.95 -1.35 -12.46
N THR A 72 -0.07 -1.56 -11.50
CA THR A 72 0.91 -2.64 -11.55
C THR A 72 0.80 -3.48 -10.29
N PHE A 73 1.31 -4.69 -10.34
CA PHE A 73 1.31 -5.57 -9.17
C PHE A 73 2.63 -6.31 -9.09
N THR A 74 3.08 -6.55 -7.88
CA THR A 74 4.34 -7.26 -7.62
C THR A 74 4.12 -8.18 -6.43
N ARG A 75 4.56 -9.41 -6.54
CA ARG A 75 4.48 -10.30 -5.39
C ARG A 75 5.52 -9.89 -4.36
N VAL A 76 5.11 -9.78 -3.11
CA VAL A 76 5.97 -9.36 -2.02
C VAL A 76 5.87 -10.36 -0.88
N MET A 77 6.73 -10.25 0.08
CA MET A 77 6.67 -11.10 1.26
C MET A 77 6.92 -10.24 2.49
N PRO A 78 6.32 -10.57 3.62
CA PRO A 78 6.52 -9.79 4.82
C PRO A 78 7.93 -10.02 5.36
N VAL A 79 8.53 -8.95 5.88
CA VAL A 79 9.85 -9.02 6.48
C VAL A 79 9.77 -8.27 7.81
N GLU A 80 10.28 -8.88 8.87
CA GLU A 80 10.30 -8.20 10.14
C GLU A 80 11.44 -7.21 10.15
N LYS A 81 11.20 -6.05 10.68
CA LYS A 81 12.22 -5.03 10.81
C LYS A 81 12.28 -4.57 12.25
N VAL A 82 13.50 -4.40 12.73
CA VAL A 82 13.69 -3.78 14.03
C VAL A 82 13.78 -2.29 13.79
N VAL A 83 12.91 -1.53 14.45
CA VAL A 83 12.87 -0.10 14.28
C VAL A 83 13.38 0.54 15.56
N VAL A 84 14.31 1.46 15.41
CA VAL A 84 14.84 2.18 16.56
C VAL A 84 14.11 3.51 16.62
N ASP A 85 13.44 3.74 17.75
CA ASP A 85 12.75 4.97 17.95
C ASP A 85 13.53 5.83 18.91
N TYR A 86 13.36 7.12 18.81
CA TYR A 86 14.05 8.05 19.67
C TYR A 86 13.01 8.82 20.48
N VAL A 87 13.25 8.91 21.77
CA VAL A 87 12.38 9.67 22.67
C VAL A 87 13.22 10.75 23.34
N PRO A 88 12.59 11.81 23.85
CA PRO A 88 13.35 12.88 24.50
C PRO A 88 14.14 12.35 25.69
N TYR A 89 15.39 12.77 25.78
CA TYR A 89 16.22 12.38 26.89
C TYR A 89 15.87 13.24 28.10
N LYS A 90 15.66 12.61 29.24
CA LYS A 90 15.39 13.36 30.46
C LYS A 90 16.57 13.20 31.37
N GLU A 91 17.21 14.30 31.65
CA GLU A 91 18.34 14.25 32.51
C GLU A 91 17.90 13.92 33.89
N GLY A 92 18.63 13.09 34.55
CA GLY A 92 18.25 12.68 35.88
C GLY A 92 17.42 11.43 35.90
N GLU A 93 16.89 11.03 34.80
CA GLU A 93 16.15 9.87 34.75
C GLU A 93 17.13 8.87 34.40
N ASP A 94 17.38 7.96 35.21
CA ASP A 94 18.34 7.05 35.00
C ASP A 94 17.87 6.03 34.17
N ALA A 95 18.37 6.09 33.10
CA ALA A 95 17.89 5.13 32.26
C ALA A 95 18.31 3.86 32.72
N SER A 96 19.22 3.88 33.46
CA SER A 96 19.64 2.64 33.80
C SER A 96 18.81 2.08 34.76
N ASP A 97 18.01 2.83 35.16
CA ASP A 97 17.14 2.30 35.94
C ASP A 97 16.80 1.22 35.34
N ALA A 98 17.22 1.22 34.55
CA ALA A 98 16.99 0.10 33.98
C ALA A 98 17.43 -1.00 34.65
#